data_8960c4c4e7e1743a026ccd211fedc93c
#
_entry.id   8960c4c4e7e1743a026ccd211fedc93c
#
_cell.length_a   1.000
_cell.length_b   1.000
_cell.length_c   1.000
_cell.angle_alpha   90.00
_cell.angle_beta   90.00
_cell.angle_gamma   90.00
#
_symmetry.space_group_name_H-M   'P 1'
#
loop_
_entity.id
_entity.type
_entity.pdbx_description
1 polymer ?
#
loop_
_entity_poly.entity_id
_entity_poly.type
_entity_poly.pdbx_seq_one_letter_code
_entity_poly.pdbx_strand_id
1 'polypeptide(L)'
;MSTREELQFLALLVHRGHLSRAQAEPLVDSLKVGEALDDLLGSEIGWDEATVARMRRTRGGEIPEIPGIEVLGKLGTGGTADVFKVRDQRKNRMLALKVLNPAATRDAATRKAFIQEARLLESFDHPNLVRGFGVAKSGTTYFSRMEVVEGATLLELIDGGQTFDEDAALRIVLDVAAALRYLAEQGVIHRDIKAGNIMFTPSRQVKLIDLGFAAERDSAASPEDSAVGTVAYLSPEAARGGAGADMRSDIYSLGVTLFQLVVGRLPFESSDDQELLRQHIMESLSSPELKSRGFSPHLHYFIERMMAKDLSHRFQSWEELEREISDQLEGRESLDFRSDSKTSRPRRRGGRRG
;
A
#
# COMPACT_ATOMS: atom_id res chain seq x y z
N MET A 1 4.46 -36.62 -13.21
CA MET A 1 4.14 -35.95 -14.51
C MET A 1 4.32 -36.92 -15.65
N SER A 2 3.69 -36.71 -16.81
CA SER A 2 3.94 -37.58 -17.97
C SER A 2 5.28 -37.22 -18.61
N THR A 3 5.95 -38.20 -19.26
CA THR A 3 7.23 -37.98 -19.98
C THR A 3 7.10 -36.83 -21.01
N ARG A 4 5.92 -36.68 -21.61
CA ARG A 4 5.65 -35.60 -22.55
C ARG A 4 5.69 -34.20 -21.87
N GLU A 5 5.16 -34.10 -20.67
CA GLU A 5 5.17 -32.84 -19.90
C GLU A 5 6.58 -32.48 -19.43
N GLU A 6 7.39 -33.49 -19.05
CA GLU A 6 8.79 -33.29 -18.69
C GLU A 6 9.64 -32.82 -19.85
N LEU A 7 9.45 -33.43 -21.04
CA LEU A 7 10.12 -33.01 -22.27
C LEU A 7 9.72 -31.58 -22.69
N GLN A 8 8.46 -31.22 -22.53
CA GLN A 8 8.01 -29.82 -22.76
C GLN A 8 8.67 -28.83 -21.81
N PHE A 9 8.80 -29.22 -20.53
CA PHE A 9 9.45 -28.38 -19.53
C PHE A 9 10.96 -28.26 -19.82
N LEU A 10 11.64 -29.34 -20.16
CA LEU A 10 13.04 -29.31 -20.57
C LEU A 10 13.26 -28.39 -21.79
N ALA A 11 12.41 -28.52 -22.82
CA ALA A 11 12.45 -27.63 -23.98
C ALA A 11 12.23 -26.16 -23.62
N LEU A 12 11.35 -25.90 -22.64
CA LEU A 12 11.12 -24.56 -22.14
C LEU A 12 12.36 -23.99 -21.41
N LEU A 13 13.05 -24.79 -20.61
CA LEU A 13 14.30 -24.41 -19.93
C LEU A 13 15.40 -24.03 -20.93
N VAL A 14 15.51 -24.79 -22.03
CA VAL A 14 16.43 -24.48 -23.13
C VAL A 14 16.05 -23.19 -23.88
N HIS A 15 14.76 -23.07 -24.21
CA HIS A 15 14.24 -21.87 -24.91
C HIS A 15 14.47 -20.60 -24.08
N ARG A 16 14.39 -20.70 -22.79
CA ARG A 16 14.59 -19.60 -21.84
C ARG A 16 16.05 -19.34 -21.47
N GLY A 17 16.97 -20.19 -21.97
CA GLY A 17 18.40 -20.03 -21.74
C GLY A 17 18.90 -20.47 -20.36
N HIS A 18 18.08 -21.20 -19.59
CA HIS A 18 18.49 -21.80 -18.33
C HIS A 18 19.39 -23.02 -18.53
N LEU A 19 19.22 -23.71 -19.67
CA LEU A 19 20.05 -24.80 -20.12
C LEU A 19 20.51 -24.54 -21.56
N SER A 20 21.74 -24.91 -21.87
CA SER A 20 22.20 -25.02 -23.26
C SER A 20 21.59 -26.27 -23.91
N ARG A 21 21.51 -26.29 -25.22
CA ARG A 21 21.11 -27.50 -25.97
C ARG A 21 21.99 -28.70 -25.64
N ALA A 22 23.31 -28.49 -25.54
CA ALA A 22 24.26 -29.54 -25.18
C ALA A 22 24.04 -30.13 -23.80
N GLN A 23 23.55 -29.36 -22.84
CA GLN A 23 23.16 -29.83 -21.51
C GLN A 23 21.82 -30.56 -21.51
N ALA A 24 20.91 -30.18 -22.37
CA ALA A 24 19.58 -30.77 -22.41
C ALA A 24 19.50 -32.08 -23.22
N GLU A 25 20.32 -32.25 -24.25
CA GLU A 25 20.32 -33.44 -25.13
C GLU A 25 20.48 -34.77 -24.34
N PRO A 26 21.42 -34.94 -23.40
CA PRO A 26 21.55 -36.17 -22.64
C PRO A 26 20.29 -36.44 -21.76
N LEU A 27 19.68 -35.38 -21.22
CA LEU A 27 18.51 -35.52 -20.36
C LEU A 27 17.27 -36.03 -21.09
N VAL A 28 17.16 -35.77 -22.43
CA VAL A 28 16.05 -36.26 -23.25
C VAL A 28 16.02 -37.79 -23.29
N ASP A 29 17.15 -38.45 -23.40
CA ASP A 29 17.23 -39.89 -23.49
C ASP A 29 16.94 -40.53 -22.11
N SER A 30 17.45 -40.00 -21.02
CA SER A 30 17.13 -40.40 -19.64
C SER A 30 15.64 -40.24 -19.33
N LEU A 31 15.00 -39.15 -19.77
CA LEU A 31 13.56 -38.97 -19.62
C LEU A 31 12.71 -40.00 -20.37
N LYS A 32 13.17 -40.47 -21.55
CA LYS A 32 12.49 -41.52 -22.33
C LYS A 32 12.54 -42.89 -21.66
N VAL A 33 13.56 -43.16 -20.86
CA VAL A 33 13.68 -44.42 -20.09
C VAL A 33 13.03 -44.33 -18.73
N GLY A 34 12.40 -43.18 -18.39
CA GLY A 34 11.52 -43.04 -17.22
C GLY A 34 12.19 -42.41 -16.00
N GLU A 35 13.38 -41.84 -16.12
CA GLU A 35 14.01 -41.06 -15.04
C GLU A 35 13.23 -39.76 -14.80
N ALA A 36 13.26 -39.26 -13.57
CA ALA A 36 12.60 -37.99 -13.21
C ALA A 36 13.48 -36.80 -13.59
N LEU A 37 12.90 -35.77 -14.22
CA LEU A 37 13.65 -34.59 -14.65
C LEU A 37 14.28 -33.85 -13.46
N ASP A 38 13.63 -33.83 -12.29
CA ASP A 38 14.14 -33.13 -11.12
C ASP A 38 15.43 -33.77 -10.60
N ASP A 39 15.52 -35.12 -10.62
CA ASP A 39 16.71 -35.84 -10.24
C ASP A 39 17.83 -35.60 -11.23
N LEU A 40 17.52 -35.59 -12.55
CA LEU A 40 18.47 -35.30 -13.62
C LEU A 40 19.02 -33.85 -13.55
N LEU A 41 18.17 -32.89 -13.26
CA LEU A 41 18.59 -31.50 -13.06
C LEU A 41 19.52 -31.37 -11.85
N GLY A 42 19.30 -32.18 -10.82
CA GLY A 42 20.19 -32.25 -9.64
C GLY A 42 21.52 -32.90 -9.96
N SER A 43 21.50 -34.12 -10.51
CA SER A 43 22.71 -34.94 -10.73
C SER A 43 23.57 -34.48 -11.90
N GLU A 44 22.97 -34.15 -13.04
CA GLU A 44 23.70 -33.86 -14.28
C GLU A 44 23.98 -32.36 -14.47
N ILE A 45 23.09 -31.48 -13.95
CA ILE A 45 23.21 -30.03 -14.12
C ILE A 45 23.73 -29.36 -12.84
N GLY A 46 23.60 -30.05 -11.69
CA GLY A 46 24.05 -29.53 -10.38
C GLY A 46 23.11 -28.52 -9.76
N TRP A 47 21.82 -28.54 -10.10
CA TRP A 47 20.82 -27.68 -9.47
C TRP A 47 20.41 -28.24 -8.10
N ASP A 48 20.34 -27.39 -7.10
CA ASP A 48 19.74 -27.76 -5.82
C ASP A 48 18.20 -27.86 -5.91
N GLU A 49 17.60 -28.53 -4.95
CA GLU A 49 16.15 -28.73 -4.85
C GLU A 49 15.38 -27.38 -4.90
N ALA A 50 15.93 -26.34 -4.28
CA ALA A 50 15.32 -25.02 -4.27
C ALA A 50 15.29 -24.39 -5.67
N THR A 51 16.34 -24.59 -6.46
CA THR A 51 16.40 -24.13 -7.87
C THR A 51 15.42 -24.90 -8.73
N VAL A 52 15.37 -26.23 -8.60
CA VAL A 52 14.42 -27.07 -9.35
C VAL A 52 12.97 -26.68 -9.01
N ALA A 53 12.63 -26.57 -7.73
CA ALA A 53 11.30 -26.17 -7.28
C ALA A 53 10.93 -24.75 -7.79
N ARG A 54 11.87 -23.82 -7.79
CA ARG A 54 11.69 -22.47 -8.35
C ARG A 54 11.39 -22.54 -9.85
N MET A 55 12.14 -23.31 -10.62
CA MET A 55 11.92 -23.46 -12.06
C MET A 55 10.56 -24.12 -12.39
N ARG A 56 10.14 -25.10 -11.56
CA ARG A 56 8.81 -25.69 -11.68
C ARG A 56 7.69 -24.68 -11.51
N ARG A 57 7.80 -23.78 -10.56
CA ARG A 57 6.82 -22.70 -10.33
C ARG A 57 6.75 -21.71 -11.49
N THR A 58 7.86 -21.50 -12.23
CA THR A 58 7.82 -20.66 -13.44
C THR A 58 6.99 -21.29 -14.55
N ARG A 59 6.96 -22.63 -14.65
CA ARG A 59 6.11 -23.35 -15.61
C ARG A 59 4.62 -23.12 -15.34
N GLY A 60 4.21 -23.12 -14.06
CA GLY A 60 2.82 -22.88 -13.64
C GLY A 60 2.39 -21.41 -13.79
N GLY A 61 3.29 -20.49 -14.13
CA GLY A 61 3.00 -19.06 -14.19
C GLY A 61 2.93 -18.40 -12.82
N GLU A 62 3.28 -19.11 -11.75
CA GLU A 62 3.31 -18.57 -10.38
C GLU A 62 4.44 -17.56 -10.15
N ILE A 63 5.50 -17.67 -10.94
CA ILE A 63 6.67 -16.79 -10.88
C ILE A 63 6.90 -16.21 -12.28
N PRO A 64 7.02 -14.88 -12.43
CA PRO A 64 7.35 -14.26 -13.71
C PRO A 64 8.76 -14.61 -14.12
N GLU A 65 8.96 -14.86 -15.40
CA GLU A 65 10.28 -15.05 -15.97
C GLU A 65 10.67 -13.86 -16.84
N ILE A 66 11.67 -13.13 -16.38
CA ILE A 66 12.15 -11.92 -17.01
C ILE A 66 13.66 -12.03 -17.17
N PRO A 67 14.21 -11.94 -18.40
CA PRO A 67 15.64 -12.09 -18.63
C PRO A 67 16.49 -11.12 -17.80
N GLY A 68 17.47 -11.66 -17.06
CA GLY A 68 18.36 -10.90 -16.21
C GLY A 68 17.77 -10.52 -14.84
N ILE A 69 16.57 -11.02 -14.51
CA ILE A 69 15.91 -10.85 -13.22
C ILE A 69 15.80 -12.20 -12.50
N GLU A 70 16.37 -12.28 -11.33
CA GLU A 70 16.23 -13.44 -10.43
C GLU A 70 15.14 -13.17 -9.41
N VAL A 71 14.07 -13.97 -9.42
CA VAL A 71 12.98 -13.86 -8.45
C VAL A 71 13.39 -14.57 -7.15
N LEU A 72 13.41 -13.85 -6.06
CA LEU A 72 13.81 -14.34 -4.74
C LEU A 72 12.62 -14.75 -3.87
N GLY A 73 11.46 -14.11 -4.07
CA GLY A 73 10.24 -14.41 -3.32
C GLY A 73 9.09 -13.51 -3.73
N LYS A 74 7.89 -13.88 -3.31
CA LYS A 74 6.69 -13.06 -3.49
C LYS A 74 6.53 -12.18 -2.25
N LEU A 75 6.32 -10.88 -2.45
CA LEU A 75 6.09 -9.89 -1.40
C LEU A 75 4.60 -9.66 -1.14
N GLY A 76 3.75 -9.77 -2.18
CA GLY A 76 2.33 -9.53 -2.04
C GLY A 76 1.54 -9.99 -3.25
N THR A 77 0.23 -10.14 -3.05
CA THR A 77 -0.75 -10.52 -4.10
C THR A 77 -1.86 -9.48 -4.12
N GLY A 78 -2.11 -8.90 -5.28
CA GLY A 78 -3.25 -8.02 -5.52
C GLY A 78 -4.20 -8.57 -6.59
N GLY A 79 -5.35 -7.93 -6.76
CA GLY A 79 -6.35 -8.35 -7.74
C GLY A 79 -5.85 -8.32 -9.19
N THR A 80 -5.04 -7.36 -9.54
CA THR A 80 -4.53 -7.14 -10.90
C THR A 80 -3.05 -7.44 -11.07
N ALA A 81 -2.26 -7.40 -10.01
CA ALA A 81 -0.81 -7.56 -10.06
C ALA A 81 -0.27 -8.24 -8.80
N ASP A 82 0.82 -8.95 -8.98
CA ASP A 82 1.62 -9.54 -7.91
C ASP A 82 2.92 -8.77 -7.72
N VAL A 83 3.44 -8.71 -6.50
CA VAL A 83 4.71 -8.05 -6.18
C VAL A 83 5.75 -9.09 -5.76
N PHE A 84 6.92 -9.02 -6.35
CA PHE A 84 8.03 -9.95 -6.09
C PHE A 84 9.28 -9.21 -5.64
N LYS A 85 10.01 -9.78 -4.67
CA LYS A 85 11.39 -9.40 -4.37
C LYS A 85 12.29 -10.06 -5.40
N VAL A 86 13.12 -9.26 -6.07
CA VAL A 86 13.98 -9.75 -7.16
C VAL A 86 15.39 -9.17 -7.05
N ARG A 87 16.34 -9.85 -7.68
CA ARG A 87 17.68 -9.33 -7.94
C ARG A 87 17.84 -9.02 -9.44
N ASP A 88 18.15 -7.79 -9.78
CA ASP A 88 18.62 -7.41 -11.12
C ASP A 88 20.08 -7.88 -11.25
N GLN A 89 20.30 -8.95 -12.01
CA GLN A 89 21.61 -9.57 -12.17
C GLN A 89 22.60 -8.67 -12.91
N ARG A 90 22.11 -7.77 -13.79
CA ARG A 90 22.97 -6.85 -14.56
C ARG A 90 23.51 -5.72 -13.71
N LYS A 91 22.68 -5.18 -12.80
CA LYS A 91 23.02 -4.07 -11.92
C LYS A 91 23.40 -4.52 -10.52
N ASN A 92 23.31 -5.82 -10.23
CA ASN A 92 23.50 -6.45 -8.91
C ASN A 92 22.77 -5.71 -7.79
N ARG A 93 21.50 -5.37 -8.02
CA ARG A 93 20.71 -4.68 -7.01
C ARG A 93 19.37 -5.37 -6.75
N MET A 94 18.87 -5.20 -5.54
CA MET A 94 17.56 -5.68 -5.12
C MET A 94 16.47 -4.71 -5.57
N LEU A 95 15.35 -5.26 -6.08
CA LEU A 95 14.18 -4.52 -6.54
C LEU A 95 12.90 -5.22 -6.09
N ALA A 96 11.83 -4.45 -5.94
CA ALA A 96 10.47 -4.95 -5.98
C ALA A 96 9.94 -4.86 -7.43
N LEU A 97 9.35 -5.95 -7.90
CA LEU A 97 8.71 -6.02 -9.20
C LEU A 97 7.21 -6.19 -9.01
N LYS A 98 6.42 -5.18 -9.40
CA LYS A 98 4.96 -5.29 -9.52
C LYS A 98 4.67 -5.84 -10.92
N VAL A 99 4.07 -7.02 -11.02
CA VAL A 99 3.88 -7.76 -12.28
C VAL A 99 2.41 -7.91 -12.53
N LEU A 100 1.94 -7.40 -13.66
CA LEU A 100 0.55 -7.50 -14.07
C LEU A 100 0.18 -8.97 -14.35
N ASN A 101 -0.88 -9.45 -13.72
CA ASN A 101 -1.31 -10.83 -13.91
C ASN A 101 -1.85 -11.07 -15.35
N PRO A 102 -1.92 -12.33 -15.83
CA PRO A 102 -2.30 -12.62 -17.22
C PRO A 102 -3.73 -12.17 -17.57
N ALA A 103 -4.66 -12.16 -16.62
CA ALA A 103 -6.02 -11.70 -16.86
C ALA A 103 -6.07 -10.19 -17.04
N ALA A 104 -5.46 -9.44 -16.13
CA ALA A 104 -5.33 -7.99 -16.18
C ALA A 104 -4.52 -7.50 -17.40
N THR A 105 -3.52 -8.29 -17.84
CA THR A 105 -2.75 -7.98 -19.05
C THR A 105 -3.61 -7.96 -20.32
N ARG A 106 -4.69 -8.75 -20.38
CA ARG A 106 -5.61 -8.80 -21.53
C ARG A 106 -6.54 -7.60 -21.58
N ASP A 107 -6.88 -7.03 -20.43
CA ASP A 107 -7.69 -5.82 -20.37
C ASP A 107 -6.87 -4.57 -20.70
N ALA A 108 -7.33 -3.83 -21.72
CA ALA A 108 -6.59 -2.69 -22.24
C ALA A 108 -6.62 -1.49 -21.27
N ALA A 109 -7.72 -1.32 -20.53
CA ALA A 109 -7.87 -0.23 -19.57
C ALA A 109 -6.96 -0.45 -18.37
N THR A 110 -7.00 -1.63 -17.75
CA THR A 110 -6.13 -2.02 -16.62
C THR A 110 -4.66 -1.93 -16.99
N ARG A 111 -4.30 -2.41 -18.19
CA ARG A 111 -2.91 -2.31 -18.67
C ARG A 111 -2.46 -0.86 -18.85
N LYS A 112 -3.33 0.02 -19.39
CA LYS A 112 -3.05 1.45 -19.53
C LYS A 112 -2.86 2.11 -18.17
N ALA A 113 -3.75 1.85 -17.21
CA ALA A 113 -3.68 2.36 -15.85
C ALA A 113 -2.37 1.94 -15.16
N PHE A 114 -2.00 0.66 -15.25
CA PHE A 114 -0.74 0.13 -14.72
C PHE A 114 0.51 0.85 -15.28
N ILE A 115 0.53 1.10 -16.58
CA ILE A 115 1.64 1.81 -17.23
C ILE A 115 1.68 3.28 -16.77
N GLN A 116 0.53 3.92 -16.62
CA GLN A 116 0.43 5.31 -16.16
C GLN A 116 0.91 5.44 -14.72
N GLU A 117 0.42 4.57 -13.82
CA GLU A 117 0.88 4.49 -12.43
C GLU A 117 2.41 4.35 -12.32
N ALA A 118 2.98 3.39 -13.05
CA ALA A 118 4.41 3.15 -13.00
C ALA A 118 5.26 4.32 -13.54
N ARG A 119 4.77 5.03 -14.55
CA ARG A 119 5.42 6.25 -15.07
C ARG A 119 5.30 7.42 -14.11
N LEU A 120 4.14 7.56 -13.49
CA LEU A 120 3.90 8.59 -12.48
C LEU A 120 4.85 8.37 -11.29
N LEU A 121 4.94 7.12 -10.80
CA LEU A 121 5.84 6.78 -9.72
C LEU A 121 7.33 7.00 -10.06
N GLU A 122 7.73 6.76 -11.32
CA GLU A 122 9.09 7.02 -11.80
C GLU A 122 9.47 8.52 -11.77
N SER A 123 8.48 9.40 -11.95
CA SER A 123 8.70 10.85 -11.96
C SER A 123 8.87 11.48 -10.57
N PHE A 124 8.53 10.75 -9.49
CA PHE A 124 8.57 11.26 -8.14
C PHE A 124 9.84 10.84 -7.39
N ASP A 125 10.31 11.74 -6.53
CA ASP A 125 11.44 11.51 -5.64
C ASP A 125 11.17 12.17 -4.28
N HIS A 126 10.70 11.35 -3.31
CA HIS A 126 10.41 11.80 -1.97
C HIS A 126 10.76 10.70 -0.95
N PRO A 127 11.34 11.02 0.22
CA PRO A 127 11.77 10.02 1.20
C PRO A 127 10.64 9.12 1.71
N ASN A 128 9.40 9.63 1.77
CA ASN A 128 8.23 8.89 2.24
C ASN A 128 7.36 8.33 1.09
N LEU A 129 7.84 8.36 -0.17
CA LEU A 129 7.27 7.63 -1.31
C LEU A 129 8.19 6.49 -1.72
N VAL A 130 7.62 5.36 -2.16
CA VAL A 130 8.40 4.31 -2.81
C VAL A 130 8.99 4.82 -4.11
N ARG A 131 10.29 4.61 -4.33
CA ARG A 131 10.97 5.04 -5.56
C ARG A 131 10.64 4.13 -6.72
N GLY A 132 10.08 4.68 -7.80
CA GLY A 132 9.87 3.99 -9.06
C GLY A 132 11.11 4.00 -9.96
N PHE A 133 11.27 2.94 -10.76
CA PHE A 133 12.35 2.82 -11.75
C PHE A 133 11.80 2.44 -13.14
N GLY A 134 10.55 2.79 -13.37
CA GLY A 134 9.85 2.67 -14.63
C GLY A 134 9.21 1.32 -14.89
N VAL A 135 8.51 1.26 -16.01
CA VAL A 135 7.76 0.10 -16.49
C VAL A 135 8.47 -0.53 -17.69
N ALA A 136 8.36 -1.84 -17.81
CA ALA A 136 8.89 -2.58 -18.94
C ALA A 136 7.96 -3.75 -19.33
N LYS A 137 8.28 -4.38 -20.48
CA LYS A 137 7.58 -5.55 -21.00
C LYS A 137 8.59 -6.63 -21.37
N SER A 138 8.32 -7.86 -20.98
CA SER A 138 9.07 -9.04 -21.43
C SER A 138 8.09 -10.07 -21.99
N GLY A 139 8.17 -10.39 -23.27
CA GLY A 139 7.15 -11.21 -23.95
C GLY A 139 5.75 -10.58 -23.81
N THR A 140 4.85 -11.28 -23.14
CA THR A 140 3.49 -10.79 -22.82
C THR A 140 3.37 -10.16 -21.43
N THR A 141 4.41 -10.25 -20.59
CA THR A 141 4.39 -9.82 -19.18
C THR A 141 4.77 -8.34 -19.08
N TYR A 142 3.87 -7.54 -18.47
CA TYR A 142 4.15 -6.15 -18.08
C TYR A 142 4.55 -6.10 -16.62
N PHE A 143 5.57 -5.31 -16.30
CA PHE A 143 6.04 -5.15 -14.92
C PHE A 143 6.59 -3.75 -14.68
N SER A 144 6.41 -3.24 -13.47
CA SER A 144 7.09 -2.06 -12.98
C SER A 144 8.17 -2.43 -11.98
N ARG A 145 9.20 -1.60 -11.91
CA ARG A 145 10.35 -1.77 -11.02
C ARG A 145 10.31 -0.70 -9.96
N MET A 146 10.52 -1.10 -8.71
CA MET A 146 10.50 -0.21 -7.55
C MET A 146 11.62 -0.56 -6.58
N GLU A 147 11.91 0.34 -5.66
CA GLU A 147 12.77 0.01 -4.51
C GLU A 147 12.12 -1.08 -3.65
N VAL A 148 12.96 -1.89 -3.02
CA VAL A 148 12.50 -2.81 -1.99
C VAL A 148 12.42 -2.03 -0.68
N VAL A 149 11.22 -1.95 -0.13
CA VAL A 149 11.03 -1.43 1.23
C VAL A 149 11.02 -2.63 2.18
N GLU A 150 11.99 -2.69 3.09
CA GLU A 150 12.04 -3.73 4.11
C GLU A 150 11.21 -3.32 5.32
N GLY A 151 10.27 -4.17 5.72
CA GLY A 151 9.34 -3.89 6.81
C GLY A 151 8.00 -4.57 6.57
N ALA A 152 6.98 -4.12 7.29
CA ALA A 152 5.61 -4.57 7.15
C ALA A 152 4.70 -3.37 6.81
N THR A 153 3.56 -3.63 6.21
CA THR A 153 2.52 -2.61 6.09
C THR A 153 1.93 -2.30 7.47
N LEU A 154 1.43 -1.10 7.64
CA LEU A 154 0.73 -0.75 8.89
C LEU A 154 -0.46 -1.69 9.14
N LEU A 155 -1.11 -2.16 8.09
CA LEU A 155 -2.21 -3.13 8.21
C LEU A 155 -1.71 -4.47 8.77
N GLU A 156 -0.62 -5.02 8.24
CA GLU A 156 -0.04 -6.27 8.76
C GLU A 156 0.38 -6.15 10.23
N LEU A 157 0.88 -4.99 10.66
CA LEU A 157 1.22 -4.74 12.06
C LEU A 157 -0.03 -4.69 12.94
N ILE A 158 -1.09 -4.01 12.49
CA ILE A 158 -2.37 -3.93 13.20
C ILE A 158 -3.05 -5.30 13.30
N ASP A 159 -3.08 -6.05 12.20
CA ASP A 159 -3.64 -7.41 12.17
C ASP A 159 -2.84 -8.38 13.06
N GLY A 160 -1.55 -8.11 13.25
CA GLY A 160 -0.69 -8.77 14.23
C GLY A 160 -0.93 -8.33 15.68
N GLY A 161 -1.90 -7.45 15.94
CA GLY A 161 -2.27 -6.96 17.26
C GLY A 161 -1.47 -5.76 17.76
N GLN A 162 -0.64 -5.14 16.90
CA GLN A 162 0.10 -3.94 17.27
C GLN A 162 -0.80 -2.70 17.20
N THR A 163 -0.71 -1.87 18.23
CA THR A 163 -1.24 -0.49 18.23
C THR A 163 -0.10 0.48 18.47
N PHE A 164 -0.29 1.71 18.08
CA PHE A 164 0.70 2.77 18.22
C PHE A 164 0.26 3.73 19.33
N ASP A 165 1.22 4.23 20.11
CA ASP A 165 0.96 5.36 20.99
C ASP A 165 0.69 6.63 20.18
N GLU A 166 0.19 7.67 20.85
CA GLU A 166 -0.20 8.92 20.23
C GLU A 166 0.95 9.56 19.44
N ASP A 167 2.13 9.69 20.06
CA ASP A 167 3.29 10.33 19.43
C ASP A 167 3.78 9.56 18.20
N ALA A 168 3.83 8.22 18.29
CA ALA A 168 4.25 7.39 17.16
C ALA A 168 3.23 7.47 16.01
N ALA A 169 1.93 7.44 16.30
CA ALA A 169 0.88 7.56 15.28
C ALA A 169 0.90 8.94 14.61
N LEU A 170 1.06 10.02 15.37
CA LEU A 170 1.15 11.37 14.83
C LEU A 170 2.40 11.57 13.96
N ARG A 171 3.56 10.98 14.33
CA ARG A 171 4.77 11.00 13.48
C ARG A 171 4.55 10.25 12.17
N ILE A 172 3.88 9.10 12.20
CA ILE A 172 3.50 8.36 10.99
C ILE A 172 2.61 9.24 10.09
N VAL A 173 1.62 9.92 10.68
CA VAL A 173 0.75 10.84 9.94
C VAL A 173 1.53 11.98 9.30
N LEU A 174 2.49 12.58 10.00
CA LEU A 174 3.36 13.63 9.45
C LEU A 174 4.17 13.14 8.24
N ASP A 175 4.78 11.97 8.34
CA ASP A 175 5.56 11.38 7.24
C ASP A 175 4.70 11.12 6.00
N VAL A 176 3.46 10.61 6.20
CA VAL A 176 2.51 10.40 5.11
C VAL A 176 2.00 11.73 4.56
N ALA A 177 1.68 12.71 5.42
CA ALA A 177 1.23 14.03 5.01
C ALA A 177 2.29 14.75 4.16
N ALA A 178 3.58 14.64 4.52
CA ALA A 178 4.67 15.19 3.73
C ALA A 178 4.74 14.58 2.30
N ALA A 179 4.53 13.27 2.17
CA ALA A 179 4.45 12.62 0.86
C ALA A 179 3.22 13.09 0.06
N LEU A 180 2.07 13.21 0.71
CA LEU A 180 0.82 13.64 0.07
C LEU A 180 0.86 15.12 -0.32
N ARG A 181 1.49 15.97 0.48
CA ARG A 181 1.76 17.38 0.12
C ARG A 181 2.63 17.45 -1.12
N TYR A 182 3.72 16.69 -1.17
CA TYR A 182 4.57 16.63 -2.36
C TYR A 182 3.79 16.21 -3.61
N LEU A 183 2.91 15.19 -3.53
CA LEU A 183 2.05 14.79 -4.63
C LEU A 183 1.07 15.90 -5.03
N ALA A 184 0.46 16.58 -4.06
CA ALA A 184 -0.49 17.68 -4.31
C ALA A 184 0.19 18.88 -5.00
N GLU A 185 1.44 19.19 -4.67
CA GLU A 185 2.26 20.20 -5.36
C GLU A 185 2.52 19.83 -6.83
N GLN A 186 2.51 18.53 -7.16
CA GLN A 186 2.61 18.03 -8.54
C GLN A 186 1.23 17.87 -9.22
N GLY A 187 0.16 18.35 -8.56
CA GLY A 187 -1.21 18.27 -9.10
C GLY A 187 -1.86 16.89 -8.99
N VAL A 188 -1.34 16.00 -8.14
CA VAL A 188 -1.81 14.61 -7.98
C VAL A 188 -2.52 14.43 -6.65
N ILE A 189 -3.67 13.75 -6.67
CA ILE A 189 -4.44 13.30 -5.51
C ILE A 189 -4.31 11.78 -5.46
N HIS A 190 -4.05 11.22 -4.26
CA HIS A 190 -3.73 9.81 -4.09
C HIS A 190 -4.96 8.90 -4.19
N ARG A 191 -6.06 9.24 -3.52
CA ARG A 191 -7.38 8.58 -3.53
C ARG A 191 -7.46 7.17 -2.91
N ASP A 192 -6.35 6.58 -2.46
CA ASP A 192 -6.34 5.24 -1.84
C ASP A 192 -5.40 5.20 -0.62
N ILE A 193 -5.56 6.15 0.30
CA ILE A 193 -4.82 6.17 1.56
C ILE A 193 -5.45 5.18 2.52
N LYS A 194 -4.63 4.19 2.94
CA LYS A 194 -5.01 3.14 3.90
C LYS A 194 -3.78 2.50 4.53
N ALA A 195 -3.96 1.84 5.66
CA ALA A 195 -2.89 1.16 6.38
C ALA A 195 -2.13 0.11 5.53
N GLY A 196 -2.82 -0.54 4.56
CA GLY A 196 -2.20 -1.50 3.65
C GLY A 196 -1.27 -0.90 2.60
N ASN A 197 -1.38 0.41 2.33
CA ASN A 197 -0.55 1.12 1.36
C ASN A 197 0.60 1.90 2.02
N ILE A 198 0.80 1.75 3.33
CA ILE A 198 1.85 2.44 4.08
C ILE A 198 2.74 1.39 4.73
N MET A 199 4.00 1.35 4.35
CA MET A 199 5.01 0.50 4.98
C MET A 199 5.71 1.21 6.12
N PHE A 200 5.98 0.45 7.17
CA PHE A 200 6.74 0.86 8.34
C PHE A 200 7.99 -0.02 8.47
N THR A 201 9.16 0.60 8.37
CA THR A 201 10.43 -0.11 8.40
C THR A 201 10.92 -0.33 9.83
N PRO A 202 11.85 -1.28 10.07
CA PRO A 202 12.51 -1.44 11.38
C PRO A 202 13.26 -0.19 11.84
N SER A 203 13.73 0.65 10.91
CA SER A 203 14.33 1.96 11.20
C SER A 203 13.31 3.06 11.45
N ARG A 204 12.02 2.72 11.57
CA ARG A 204 10.88 3.63 11.80
C ARG A 204 10.64 4.63 10.64
N GLN A 205 11.11 4.33 9.45
CA GLN A 205 10.75 5.09 8.26
C GLN A 205 9.37 4.67 7.77
N VAL A 206 8.61 5.65 7.29
CA VAL A 206 7.30 5.47 6.67
C VAL A 206 7.43 5.63 5.17
N LYS A 207 6.87 4.71 4.39
CA LYS A 207 6.82 4.81 2.93
C LYS A 207 5.45 4.46 2.39
N LEU A 208 4.89 5.37 1.62
CA LEU A 208 3.69 5.15 0.81
C LEU A 208 4.08 4.35 -0.44
N ILE A 209 3.44 3.20 -0.68
CA ILE A 209 3.93 2.18 -1.63
C ILE A 209 3.08 1.96 -2.88
N ASP A 210 1.90 2.54 -2.96
CA ASP A 210 0.98 2.34 -4.09
C ASP A 210 0.35 3.67 -4.53
N LEU A 211 0.34 3.91 -5.85
CA LEU A 211 -0.31 5.05 -6.50
C LEU A 211 -1.42 4.61 -7.47
N GLY A 212 -1.94 3.37 -7.32
CA GLY A 212 -2.82 2.75 -8.30
C GLY A 212 -4.11 3.51 -8.62
N PHE A 213 -4.56 4.37 -7.70
CA PHE A 213 -5.73 5.24 -7.87
C PHE A 213 -5.36 6.73 -7.96
N ALA A 214 -4.06 7.04 -7.90
CA ALA A 214 -3.60 8.41 -8.03
C ALA A 214 -3.98 8.97 -9.40
N ALA A 215 -4.54 10.16 -9.41
CA ALA A 215 -5.01 10.80 -10.62
C ALA A 215 -4.74 12.30 -10.59
N GLU A 216 -4.62 12.90 -11.77
CA GLU A 216 -4.56 14.34 -11.90
C GLU A 216 -5.81 14.98 -11.28
N ARG A 217 -5.63 16.16 -10.70
CA ARG A 217 -6.63 16.89 -9.91
C ARG A 217 -7.99 17.04 -10.59
N ASP A 218 -8.00 17.16 -11.91
CA ASP A 218 -9.20 17.40 -12.71
C ASP A 218 -9.86 16.13 -13.27
N SER A 219 -9.33 14.93 -12.97
CA SER A 219 -9.92 13.68 -13.43
C SER A 219 -11.05 13.23 -12.50
N ALA A 220 -12.22 12.95 -13.06
CA ALA A 220 -13.34 12.39 -12.31
C ALA A 220 -13.01 10.97 -11.83
N ALA A 221 -13.16 10.71 -10.51
CA ALA A 221 -13.10 9.36 -9.97
C ALA A 221 -14.42 8.67 -10.28
N SER A 222 -14.37 7.41 -10.77
CA SER A 222 -15.55 6.56 -10.84
C SER A 222 -15.69 5.75 -9.55
N PRO A 223 -16.88 5.65 -8.94
CA PRO A 223 -17.11 4.76 -7.79
C PRO A 223 -16.81 3.29 -8.10
N GLU A 224 -16.87 2.90 -9.38
CA GLU A 224 -16.59 1.55 -9.86
C GLU A 224 -15.09 1.19 -9.82
N ASP A 225 -14.22 2.17 -9.67
CA ASP A 225 -12.77 1.98 -9.56
C ASP A 225 -12.32 1.58 -8.15
N SER A 226 -13.23 1.54 -7.16
CA SER A 226 -12.90 1.19 -5.78
C SER A 226 -12.73 -0.32 -5.62
N ALA A 227 -11.52 -0.76 -5.28
CA ALA A 227 -11.24 -2.16 -4.96
C ALA A 227 -11.91 -2.57 -3.64
N VAL A 228 -12.30 -3.84 -3.53
CA VAL A 228 -12.80 -4.45 -2.29
C VAL A 228 -11.82 -4.19 -1.14
N GLY A 229 -12.31 -3.62 -0.03
CA GLY A 229 -11.48 -3.23 1.14
C GLY A 229 -11.09 -1.76 1.17
N THR A 230 -11.19 -1.01 0.06
CA THR A 230 -10.93 0.44 0.01
C THR A 230 -12.11 1.26 0.56
N VAL A 231 -13.33 0.70 0.51
CA VAL A 231 -14.55 1.36 1.01
C VAL A 231 -14.44 1.81 2.46
N ALA A 232 -13.70 1.04 3.29
CA ALA A 232 -13.51 1.32 4.71
C ALA A 232 -12.72 2.62 5.03
N TYR A 233 -12.08 3.22 4.03
CA TYR A 233 -11.31 4.47 4.19
C TYR A 233 -11.88 5.62 3.35
N LEU A 234 -12.98 5.36 2.63
CA LEU A 234 -13.51 6.26 1.62
C LEU A 234 -14.11 7.53 2.26
N SER A 235 -13.76 8.69 1.73
CA SER A 235 -14.33 9.95 2.21
C SER A 235 -15.81 10.08 1.85
N PRO A 236 -16.60 10.87 2.62
CA PRO A 236 -18.03 11.09 2.36
C PRO A 236 -18.35 11.58 0.94
N GLU A 237 -17.54 12.49 0.39
CA GLU A 237 -17.71 13.01 -0.97
C GLU A 237 -17.35 11.96 -2.03
N ALA A 238 -16.32 11.14 -1.81
CA ALA A 238 -15.99 10.03 -2.69
C ALA A 238 -17.09 8.96 -2.67
N ALA A 239 -17.64 8.66 -1.47
CA ALA A 239 -18.75 7.73 -1.29
C ALA A 239 -20.05 8.20 -1.99
N ARG A 240 -20.22 9.51 -2.21
CA ARG A 240 -21.34 10.08 -2.98
C ARG A 240 -21.14 10.14 -4.49
N GLY A 241 -20.04 9.58 -5.02
CA GLY A 241 -19.74 9.56 -6.46
C GLY A 241 -18.60 10.49 -6.89
N GLY A 242 -17.80 10.98 -5.95
CA GLY A 242 -16.52 11.64 -6.21
C GLY A 242 -16.57 13.06 -6.77
N ALA A 243 -17.75 13.62 -7.02
CA ALA A 243 -17.86 15.02 -7.45
C ALA A 243 -17.30 15.95 -6.35
N GLY A 244 -16.21 16.68 -6.67
CA GLY A 244 -15.55 17.59 -5.73
C GLY A 244 -14.52 16.94 -4.80
N ALA A 245 -14.12 15.68 -5.04
CA ALA A 245 -13.01 15.06 -4.33
C ALA A 245 -11.69 15.82 -4.63
N ASP A 246 -11.02 16.26 -3.57
CA ASP A 246 -9.72 16.92 -3.63
C ASP A 246 -8.77 16.35 -2.55
N MET A 247 -7.65 17.00 -2.28
CA MET A 247 -6.70 16.55 -1.27
C MET A 247 -7.33 16.35 0.12
N ARG A 248 -8.47 16.99 0.43
CA ARG A 248 -9.17 16.82 1.71
C ARG A 248 -9.85 15.45 1.81
N SER A 249 -10.04 14.75 0.68
CA SER A 249 -10.45 13.33 0.67
C SER A 249 -9.32 12.44 1.19
N ASP A 250 -8.07 12.72 0.79
CA ASP A 250 -6.90 12.01 1.31
C ASP A 250 -6.68 12.31 2.81
N ILE A 251 -6.93 13.56 3.26
CA ILE A 251 -6.91 13.93 4.70
C ILE A 251 -7.92 13.09 5.49
N TYR A 252 -9.14 12.88 4.96
CA TYR A 252 -10.14 12.03 5.61
C TYR A 252 -9.64 10.58 5.74
N SER A 253 -9.15 10.00 4.66
CA SER A 253 -8.64 8.62 4.64
C SER A 253 -7.43 8.44 5.57
N LEU A 254 -6.58 9.48 5.68
CA LEU A 254 -5.47 9.51 6.63
C LEU A 254 -5.98 9.62 8.08
N GLY A 255 -7.09 10.32 8.32
CA GLY A 255 -7.77 10.36 9.61
C GLY A 255 -8.32 9.00 10.03
N VAL A 256 -8.93 8.24 9.09
CA VAL A 256 -9.35 6.85 9.31
C VAL A 256 -8.15 5.97 9.67
N THR A 257 -7.03 6.16 8.95
CA THR A 257 -5.78 5.44 9.23
C THR A 257 -5.22 5.78 10.61
N LEU A 258 -5.21 7.06 11.01
CA LEU A 258 -4.79 7.49 12.36
C LEU A 258 -5.64 6.84 13.44
N PHE A 259 -6.97 6.83 13.28
CA PHE A 259 -7.86 6.14 14.21
C PHE A 259 -7.48 4.65 14.32
N GLN A 260 -7.29 3.98 13.18
CA GLN A 260 -6.95 2.56 13.14
C GLN A 260 -5.60 2.26 13.81
N LEU A 261 -4.59 3.12 13.65
CA LEU A 261 -3.28 2.99 14.29
C LEU A 261 -3.37 2.98 15.82
N VAL A 262 -4.17 3.89 16.39
CA VAL A 262 -4.24 4.05 17.85
C VAL A 262 -5.27 3.13 18.51
N VAL A 263 -6.37 2.78 17.82
CA VAL A 263 -7.43 1.94 18.36
C VAL A 263 -7.23 0.45 18.02
N GLY A 264 -6.63 0.14 16.87
CA GLY A 264 -6.38 -1.22 16.39
C GLY A 264 -7.53 -1.80 15.55
N ARG A 265 -8.57 -1.01 15.23
CA ARG A 265 -9.68 -1.36 14.35
C ARG A 265 -10.15 -0.15 13.55
N LEU A 266 -10.96 -0.37 12.56
CA LEU A 266 -11.56 0.71 11.78
C LEU A 266 -12.61 1.49 12.60
N PRO A 267 -12.87 2.77 12.29
CA PRO A 267 -13.90 3.58 12.96
C PRO A 267 -15.32 3.12 12.62
N PHE A 268 -15.50 2.60 11.41
CA PHE A 268 -16.74 2.04 10.91
C PHE A 268 -16.47 0.64 10.37
N GLU A 269 -17.35 -0.31 10.70
CA GLU A 269 -17.22 -1.71 10.32
C GLU A 269 -18.58 -2.27 9.90
N SER A 270 -18.65 -2.90 8.75
CA SER A 270 -19.81 -3.62 8.25
C SER A 270 -19.36 -4.69 7.25
N SER A 271 -20.10 -5.79 7.17
CA SER A 271 -19.97 -6.78 6.10
C SER A 271 -20.70 -6.37 4.80
N ASP A 272 -21.50 -5.31 4.87
CA ASP A 272 -22.21 -4.70 3.73
C ASP A 272 -21.57 -3.38 3.34
N ASP A 273 -21.03 -3.31 2.13
CA ASP A 273 -20.37 -2.12 1.59
C ASP A 273 -21.31 -0.91 1.53
N GLN A 274 -22.62 -1.12 1.25
CA GLN A 274 -23.60 -0.02 1.22
C GLN A 274 -23.82 0.57 2.61
N GLU A 275 -23.87 -0.27 3.63
CA GLU A 275 -23.98 0.19 5.01
C GLU A 275 -22.70 0.93 5.44
N LEU A 276 -21.52 0.44 5.04
CA LEU A 276 -20.24 1.08 5.32
C LEU A 276 -20.14 2.45 4.64
N LEU A 277 -20.58 2.57 3.39
CA LEU A 277 -20.70 3.86 2.69
C LEU A 277 -21.65 4.81 3.43
N ARG A 278 -22.81 4.31 3.89
CA ARG A 278 -23.76 5.10 4.68
C ARG A 278 -23.12 5.63 5.96
N GLN A 279 -22.35 4.81 6.66
CA GLN A 279 -21.65 5.22 7.89
C GLN A 279 -20.63 6.32 7.58
N HIS A 280 -19.83 6.20 6.52
CA HIS A 280 -18.90 7.25 6.11
C HIS A 280 -19.61 8.57 5.77
N ILE A 281 -20.81 8.51 5.19
CA ILE A 281 -21.57 9.71 4.81
C ILE A 281 -22.27 10.36 6.01
N MET A 282 -22.85 9.55 6.91
CA MET A 282 -23.87 10.03 7.85
C MET A 282 -23.48 9.89 9.32
N GLU A 283 -22.69 8.86 9.69
CA GLU A 283 -22.43 8.60 11.09
C GLU A 283 -21.32 9.48 11.66
N SER A 284 -21.59 10.09 12.80
CA SER A 284 -20.56 10.77 13.58
C SER A 284 -19.59 9.76 14.19
N LEU A 285 -18.32 10.14 14.26
CA LEU A 285 -17.33 9.33 14.96
C LEU A 285 -17.73 9.22 16.44
N SER A 286 -17.94 7.99 16.89
CA SER A 286 -18.18 7.70 18.30
C SER A 286 -17.30 6.52 18.69
N SER A 287 -16.29 6.78 19.50
CA SER A 287 -15.40 5.73 19.97
C SER A 287 -15.23 5.83 21.48
N PRO A 288 -15.86 4.90 22.23
CA PRO A 288 -15.61 4.76 23.65
C PRO A 288 -14.13 4.48 23.96
N GLU A 289 -13.43 3.80 23.06
CA GLU A 289 -12.02 3.43 23.21
C GLU A 289 -11.11 4.64 23.25
N LEU A 290 -11.34 5.64 22.38
CA LEU A 290 -10.57 6.89 22.43
C LEU A 290 -10.68 7.55 23.81
N LYS A 291 -11.86 7.52 24.43
CA LYS A 291 -12.10 8.10 25.75
C LYS A 291 -11.52 7.25 26.88
N SER A 292 -11.62 5.92 26.78
CA SER A 292 -11.20 4.99 27.82
C SER A 292 -9.69 4.77 27.89
N ARG A 293 -8.97 4.91 26.78
CA ARG A 293 -7.51 4.74 26.71
C ARG A 293 -6.73 5.96 27.19
N GLY A 294 -7.40 7.07 27.50
CA GLY A 294 -6.75 8.26 28.07
C GLY A 294 -5.90 9.03 27.07
N PHE A 295 -6.19 8.93 25.78
CA PHE A 295 -5.56 9.76 24.75
C PHE A 295 -5.80 11.26 25.00
N SER A 296 -4.90 12.10 24.52
CA SER A 296 -4.98 13.53 24.70
C SER A 296 -6.21 14.13 23.99
N PRO A 297 -6.74 15.26 24.48
CA PRO A 297 -7.76 16.00 23.73
C PRO A 297 -7.32 16.43 22.34
N HIS A 298 -6.01 16.59 22.12
CA HIS A 298 -5.45 16.94 20.81
C HIS A 298 -5.57 15.79 19.80
N LEU A 299 -5.30 14.54 20.22
CA LEU A 299 -5.50 13.39 19.33
C LEU A 299 -6.97 13.26 18.93
N HIS A 300 -7.91 13.44 19.87
CA HIS A 300 -9.34 13.46 19.55
C HIS A 300 -9.67 14.54 18.52
N TYR A 301 -9.18 15.75 18.74
CA TYR A 301 -9.36 16.87 17.82
C TYR A 301 -8.83 16.57 16.42
N PHE A 302 -7.61 16.01 16.29
CA PHE A 302 -7.04 15.66 14.99
C PHE A 302 -7.89 14.64 14.27
N ILE A 303 -8.28 13.54 14.93
CA ILE A 303 -9.12 12.51 14.33
C ILE A 303 -10.48 13.08 13.90
N GLU A 304 -11.16 13.81 14.79
CA GLU A 304 -12.48 14.40 14.51
C GLU A 304 -12.42 15.41 13.36
N ARG A 305 -11.39 16.26 13.32
CA ARG A 305 -11.24 17.27 12.29
C ARG A 305 -10.85 16.67 10.96
N MET A 306 -9.93 15.71 10.92
CA MET A 306 -9.57 14.98 9.69
C MET A 306 -10.77 14.23 9.14
N MET A 307 -11.58 13.60 10.00
CA MET A 307 -12.75 12.80 9.62
C MET A 307 -14.07 13.59 9.59
N ALA A 308 -14.04 14.91 9.64
CA ALA A 308 -15.25 15.72 9.54
C ALA A 308 -15.99 15.45 8.22
N LYS A 309 -17.34 15.34 8.29
CA LYS A 309 -18.16 15.02 7.11
C LYS A 309 -18.20 16.18 6.12
N ASP A 310 -18.22 17.40 6.62
CA ASP A 310 -18.15 18.61 5.82
C ASP A 310 -16.69 18.94 5.50
N LEU A 311 -16.39 19.13 4.22
CA LEU A 311 -15.06 19.49 3.72
C LEU A 311 -14.53 20.78 4.34
N SER A 312 -15.42 21.75 4.64
CA SER A 312 -15.04 23.04 5.23
C SER A 312 -14.57 22.94 6.68
N HIS A 313 -14.90 21.87 7.37
CA HIS A 313 -14.49 21.61 8.76
C HIS A 313 -13.20 20.80 8.87
N ARG A 314 -12.70 20.25 7.76
CA ARG A 314 -11.41 19.55 7.73
C ARG A 314 -10.24 20.54 7.71
N PHE A 315 -9.04 20.02 7.81
CA PHE A 315 -7.84 20.79 7.45
C PHE A 315 -7.92 21.20 5.97
N GLN A 316 -7.60 22.46 5.70
CA GLN A 316 -7.75 23.02 4.35
C GLN A 316 -6.48 22.92 3.53
N SER A 317 -5.37 22.54 4.15
CA SER A 317 -4.11 22.24 3.45
C SER A 317 -3.28 21.22 4.23
N TRP A 318 -2.30 20.60 3.58
CA TRP A 318 -1.33 19.72 4.22
C TRP A 318 -0.45 20.48 5.20
N GLU A 319 -0.06 21.72 4.87
CA GLU A 319 0.76 22.58 5.71
C GLU A 319 0.05 22.93 7.03
N GLU A 320 -1.27 23.13 6.98
CA GLU A 320 -2.09 23.36 8.18
C GLU A 320 -2.03 22.14 9.10
N LEU A 321 -2.27 20.93 8.56
CA LEU A 321 -2.23 19.67 9.29
C LEU A 321 -0.83 19.42 9.88
N GLU A 322 0.21 19.51 9.06
CA GLU A 322 1.60 19.27 9.47
C GLU A 322 2.03 20.23 10.59
N ARG A 323 1.67 21.52 10.48
CA ARG A 323 1.98 22.53 11.49
C ARG A 323 1.32 22.20 12.83
N GLU A 324 0.03 21.93 12.84
CA GLU A 324 -0.70 21.69 14.09
C GLU A 324 -0.23 20.41 14.79
N ILE A 325 0.03 19.33 14.04
CA ILE A 325 0.59 18.11 14.62
C ILE A 325 2.00 18.33 15.14
N SER A 326 2.84 19.07 14.40
CA SER A 326 4.22 19.37 14.83
C SER A 326 4.23 20.21 16.10
N ASP A 327 3.39 21.25 16.18
CA ASP A 327 3.24 22.09 17.38
C ASP A 327 2.81 21.25 18.60
N GLN A 328 1.91 20.29 18.41
CA GLN A 328 1.52 19.36 19.47
C GLN A 328 2.69 18.47 19.93
N LEU A 329 3.41 17.86 18.98
CA LEU A 329 4.55 16.97 19.30
C LEU A 329 5.71 17.70 19.97
N GLU A 330 5.87 19.00 19.70
CA GLU A 330 6.88 19.87 20.33
C GLU A 330 6.40 20.49 21.65
N GLY A 331 5.18 20.16 22.10
CA GLY A 331 4.59 20.71 23.32
C GLY A 331 4.17 22.19 23.20
N ARG A 332 4.06 22.72 21.97
CA ARG A 332 3.52 24.05 21.70
C ARG A 332 1.98 23.96 21.64
N GLU A 333 1.27 24.89 22.27
CA GLU A 333 -0.19 24.95 22.15
C GLU A 333 -0.58 25.36 20.72
N SER A 334 -1.44 24.57 20.08
CA SER A 334 -2.07 24.96 18.83
C SER A 334 -2.96 26.18 19.03
N LEU A 335 -2.78 27.22 18.19
CA LEU A 335 -3.57 28.46 18.27
C LEU A 335 -5.07 28.22 18.02
N ASP A 336 -5.44 27.15 17.30
CA ASP A 336 -6.81 26.80 16.95
C ASP A 336 -7.44 25.82 17.95
N PHE A 337 -6.65 25.23 18.84
CA PHE A 337 -7.16 24.33 19.87
C PHE A 337 -7.73 25.13 21.05
N ARG A 338 -9.06 25.27 21.09
CA ARG A 338 -9.78 25.79 22.27
C ARG A 338 -10.35 24.63 23.04
N SER A 339 -9.70 24.26 24.17
CA SER A 339 -10.33 23.32 25.10
C SER A 339 -11.57 23.94 25.70
N ASP A 340 -12.74 23.32 25.52
CA ASP A 340 -14.02 23.74 26.15
C ASP A 340 -14.02 23.64 27.68
N SER A 341 -12.88 23.40 28.31
CA SER A 341 -12.72 23.20 29.75
C SER A 341 -12.65 24.49 30.58
N LYS A 342 -12.98 25.67 30.03
CA LYS A 342 -13.23 26.87 30.84
C LYS A 342 -14.74 27.13 31.09
N THR A 343 -15.48 26.12 31.50
CA THR A 343 -16.72 26.38 32.20
C THR A 343 -16.38 26.91 33.59
N SER A 344 -16.53 28.21 33.67
CA SER A 344 -16.44 29.04 34.86
C SER A 344 -17.03 28.38 36.14
N ARG A 345 -16.19 28.16 37.13
CA ARG A 345 -16.66 28.03 38.49
C ARG A 345 -17.27 29.38 38.93
N PRO A 346 -18.52 29.46 39.35
CA PRO A 346 -19.03 30.69 39.93
C PRO A 346 -18.32 30.97 41.27
N ARG A 347 -17.64 32.11 41.34
CA ARG A 347 -17.12 32.62 42.60
C ARG A 347 -18.27 32.80 43.57
N ARG A 348 -18.37 31.94 44.61
CA ARG A 348 -19.16 32.22 45.78
C ARG A 348 -18.62 33.47 46.47
N ARG A 349 -19.36 34.57 46.35
CA ARG A 349 -19.19 35.74 47.21
C ARG A 349 -19.62 35.35 48.63
N GLY A 350 -18.68 35.20 49.53
CA GLY A 350 -18.94 35.14 50.95
C GLY A 350 -19.43 36.51 51.45
N GLY A 351 -20.72 36.59 51.77
CA GLY A 351 -21.26 37.69 52.48
C GLY A 351 -20.82 37.62 53.96
N ARG A 352 -20.00 38.56 54.39
CA ARG A 352 -19.85 38.89 55.79
C ARG A 352 -21.08 39.71 56.19
N ARG A 353 -21.79 39.26 57.20
CA ARG A 353 -22.55 40.15 58.09
C ARG A 353 -21.98 40.03 59.50
N GLY A 354 -21.75 41.22 60.08
CA GLY A 354 -21.40 41.45 61.43
C GLY A 354 -22.60 41.23 62.41
#